data_675ef3fd6969351fa2ce28fcd43d5536
#
_entry.id   675ef3fd6969351fa2ce28fcd43d5536
#
_cell.length_a   1.000
_cell.length_b   1.000
_cell.length_c   1.000
_cell.angle_alpha   90.00
_cell.angle_beta   90.00
_cell.angle_gamma   90.00
#
_symmetry.space_group_name_H-M   'P 1'
#
loop_
_entity.id
_entity.type
_entity.pdbx_description
1 polymer ?
#
loop_
_entity_poly.entity_id
_entity_poly.type
_entity_poly.pdbx_seq_one_letter_code
_entity_poly.pdbx_strand_id
1 'polypeptide(L)'
;RMMMAKMDQKKDKANLERRDLIKGLAGVPVAGFFLLNLWQKIRRDKIKKSNLLSSLVKEKKPPAAIKSLSNTRHLNIGVIGYGGRGGHLVRGAGFATTGWTNKASENAQKNKLDKQFETFMTQEDLNCSLVGVSDLFEIRADQGIDASKNETRPGGKPQATAKKYRRYQDLLADE
;
A
#
# COMPACT_ATOMS: atom_id res chain seq x y z
N ARG A 1 59.14 -16.91 45.39
CA ARG A 1 57.81 -17.51 45.03
C ARG A 1 56.83 -16.56 44.38
N MET A 2 56.83 -15.25 44.69
CA MET A 2 55.89 -14.26 44.13
C MET A 2 56.18 -13.88 42.66
N MET A 3 57.41 -13.92 42.22
CA MET A 3 57.80 -13.60 40.81
C MET A 3 57.44 -14.71 39.82
N MET A 4 57.54 -15.99 40.21
CA MET A 4 57.16 -17.11 39.33
C MET A 4 55.66 -17.15 39.08
N ALA A 5 54.83 -16.89 40.11
CA ALA A 5 53.39 -16.85 39.95
C ALA A 5 52.89 -15.75 38.97
N LYS A 6 53.60 -14.61 38.90
CA LYS A 6 53.28 -13.52 37.92
C LYS A 6 53.67 -13.86 36.48
N MET A 7 54.73 -14.69 36.30
CA MET A 7 55.13 -15.14 34.95
C MET A 7 54.17 -16.16 34.38
N ASP A 8 53.67 -17.09 35.20
CA ASP A 8 52.68 -18.07 34.75
C ASP A 8 51.33 -17.46 34.41
N GLN A 9 50.84 -16.48 35.19
CA GLN A 9 49.63 -15.73 34.84
C GLN A 9 49.73 -14.94 33.52
N LYS A 10 50.94 -14.44 33.20
CA LYS A 10 51.16 -13.71 31.94
C LYS A 10 51.23 -14.65 30.74
N LYS A 11 51.72 -15.90 30.92
CA LYS A 11 51.73 -16.91 29.85
C LYS A 11 50.30 -17.43 29.55
N ASP A 12 49.49 -17.65 30.61
CA ASP A 12 48.14 -18.11 30.43
C ASP A 12 47.22 -17.06 29.75
N LYS A 13 47.38 -15.78 30.10
CA LYS A 13 46.70 -14.68 29.38
C LYS A 13 47.08 -14.62 27.91
N ALA A 14 48.36 -14.72 27.58
CA ALA A 14 48.81 -14.67 26.17
C ALA A 14 48.30 -15.89 25.36
N ASN A 15 48.16 -17.05 25.97
CA ASN A 15 47.60 -18.23 25.31
C ASN A 15 46.08 -18.19 25.15
N LEU A 16 45.36 -17.55 26.10
CA LEU A 16 43.94 -17.32 26.00
C LEU A 16 43.62 -16.35 24.86
N GLU A 17 44.34 -15.24 24.75
CA GLU A 17 44.18 -14.26 23.67
C GLU A 17 44.42 -14.86 22.27
N ARG A 18 45.43 -15.75 22.13
CA ARG A 18 45.72 -16.44 20.85
C ARG A 18 44.59 -17.42 20.47
N ARG A 19 44.06 -18.17 21.43
CA ARG A 19 42.94 -19.09 21.21
C ARG A 19 41.65 -18.34 20.81
N ASP A 20 41.35 -17.25 21.45
CA ASP A 20 40.18 -16.45 21.18
C ASP A 20 40.29 -15.75 19.83
N LEU A 21 41.49 -15.34 19.44
CA LEU A 21 41.79 -14.78 18.13
C LEU A 21 41.61 -15.83 17.01
N ILE A 22 42.05 -17.06 17.22
CA ILE A 22 41.87 -18.15 16.25
C ILE A 22 40.38 -18.53 16.12
N LYS A 23 39.62 -18.58 17.23
CA LYS A 23 38.18 -18.84 17.22
C LYS A 23 37.43 -17.72 16.52
N GLY A 24 37.83 -16.47 16.75
CA GLY A 24 37.27 -15.30 16.07
C GLY A 24 37.55 -15.33 14.56
N LEU A 25 38.76 -15.68 14.15
CA LEU A 25 39.16 -15.78 12.74
C LEU A 25 38.44 -16.91 11.99
N ALA A 26 38.12 -18.02 12.66
CA ALA A 26 37.39 -19.13 12.04
C ALA A 26 35.95 -18.76 11.65
N GLY A 27 35.34 -17.80 12.33
CA GLY A 27 34.00 -17.30 12.03
C GLY A 27 33.96 -16.23 10.90
N VAL A 28 35.10 -15.57 10.66
CA VAL A 28 35.21 -14.48 9.65
C VAL A 28 34.84 -14.90 8.22
N PRO A 29 35.26 -16.06 7.70
CA PRO A 29 34.88 -16.49 6.36
C PRO A 29 33.38 -16.67 6.21
N VAL A 30 32.71 -17.24 7.22
CA VAL A 30 31.25 -17.47 7.19
C VAL A 30 30.50 -16.15 7.27
N ALA A 31 30.86 -15.27 8.21
CA ALA A 31 30.26 -13.95 8.34
C ALA A 31 30.55 -13.10 7.08
N GLY A 32 31.74 -13.16 6.52
CA GLY A 32 32.11 -12.47 5.29
C GLY A 32 31.27 -12.90 4.08
N PHE A 33 30.98 -14.20 3.96
CA PHE A 33 30.11 -14.72 2.89
C PHE A 33 28.66 -14.23 3.04
N PHE A 34 28.12 -14.17 4.23
CA PHE A 34 26.80 -13.61 4.50
C PHE A 34 26.74 -12.11 4.19
N LEU A 35 27.73 -11.36 4.61
CA LEU A 35 27.82 -9.92 4.34
C LEU A 35 27.96 -9.61 2.85
N LEU A 36 28.76 -10.39 2.11
CA LEU A 36 28.88 -10.25 0.67
C LEU A 36 27.57 -10.55 -0.06
N ASN A 37 26.88 -11.61 0.32
CA ASN A 37 25.58 -11.95 -0.26
C ASN A 37 24.53 -10.89 0.06
N LEU A 38 24.50 -10.39 1.28
CA LEU A 38 23.60 -9.30 1.69
C LEU A 38 23.91 -8.02 0.92
N TRP A 39 25.19 -7.65 0.79
CA TRP A 39 25.61 -6.48 0.03
C TRP A 39 25.27 -6.60 -1.47
N GLN A 40 25.49 -7.77 -2.08
CA GLN A 40 25.10 -8.03 -3.46
C GLN A 40 23.57 -7.97 -3.65
N LYS A 41 22.78 -8.47 -2.68
CA LYS A 41 21.32 -8.36 -2.73
C LYS A 41 20.87 -6.91 -2.68
N ILE A 42 21.38 -6.13 -1.73
CA ILE A 42 21.06 -4.70 -1.60
C ILE A 42 21.43 -3.94 -2.88
N ARG A 43 22.59 -4.25 -3.47
CA ARG A 43 23.03 -3.61 -4.71
C ARG A 43 22.13 -3.96 -5.90
N ARG A 44 21.74 -5.24 -6.04
CA ARG A 44 20.78 -5.69 -7.09
C ARG A 44 19.41 -5.05 -6.92
N ASP A 45 18.93 -4.94 -5.70
CA ASP A 45 17.62 -4.33 -5.43
C ASP A 45 17.62 -2.83 -5.72
N LYS A 46 18.72 -2.12 -5.43
CA LYS A 46 18.89 -0.71 -5.82
C LYS A 46 18.91 -0.53 -7.35
N ILE A 47 19.62 -1.39 -8.08
CA ILE A 47 19.69 -1.34 -9.54
C ILE A 47 18.32 -1.66 -10.16
N LYS A 48 17.60 -2.67 -9.65
CA LYS A 48 16.25 -2.99 -10.10
C LYS A 48 15.29 -1.84 -9.87
N LYS A 49 15.32 -1.22 -8.68
CA LYS A 49 14.48 -0.06 -8.37
C LYS A 49 14.80 1.14 -9.27
N SER A 50 16.07 1.44 -9.52
CA SER A 50 16.44 2.55 -10.40
C SER A 50 16.03 2.31 -11.85
N ASN A 51 16.16 1.06 -12.35
CA ASN A 51 15.75 0.71 -13.71
C ASN A 51 14.23 0.75 -13.87
N LEU A 52 13.46 0.26 -12.87
CA LEU A 52 12.01 0.37 -12.86
C LEU A 52 11.55 1.84 -12.80
N LEU A 53 12.17 2.65 -11.95
CA LEU A 53 11.86 4.07 -11.86
C LEU A 53 12.23 4.81 -13.15
N SER A 54 13.36 4.50 -13.76
CA SER A 54 13.78 5.13 -15.03
C SER A 54 12.89 4.72 -16.20
N SER A 55 12.40 3.48 -16.27
CA SER A 55 11.42 3.05 -17.27
C SER A 55 10.07 3.74 -17.06
N LEU A 56 9.59 3.82 -15.83
CA LEU A 56 8.34 4.49 -15.50
C LEU A 56 8.40 6.01 -15.74
N VAL A 57 9.57 6.63 -15.52
CA VAL A 57 9.76 8.07 -15.76
C VAL A 57 9.93 8.36 -17.25
N LYS A 58 10.54 7.46 -18.04
CA LYS A 58 10.67 7.63 -19.50
C LYS A 58 9.34 7.54 -20.23
N GLU A 59 8.37 6.77 -19.73
CA GLU A 59 7.03 6.65 -20.34
C GLU A 59 6.06 7.76 -19.94
N LYS A 60 6.34 8.52 -18.87
CA LYS A 60 5.46 9.63 -18.48
C LYS A 60 6.02 10.96 -18.99
N LYS A 61 5.65 11.34 -20.21
CA LYS A 61 5.34 12.75 -20.46
C LYS A 61 4.45 13.21 -19.31
N PRO A 62 4.80 14.28 -18.56
CA PRO A 62 3.88 14.79 -17.55
C PRO A 62 2.52 14.99 -18.24
N PRO A 63 1.42 14.47 -17.70
CA PRO A 63 0.12 14.71 -18.27
C PRO A 63 0.01 16.23 -18.41
N ALA A 64 -0.30 16.71 -19.61
CA ALA A 64 -0.59 18.12 -19.84
C ALA A 64 -1.50 18.54 -18.71
N ALA A 65 -1.17 19.66 -18.04
CA ALA A 65 -1.88 20.13 -16.85
C ALA A 65 -3.37 19.89 -17.04
N ILE A 66 -3.96 19.10 -16.14
CA ILE A 66 -5.36 18.71 -16.22
C ILE A 66 -6.13 20.02 -16.18
N LYS A 67 -6.56 20.48 -17.36
CA LYS A 67 -7.49 21.60 -17.46
C LYS A 67 -8.70 21.19 -16.64
N SER A 68 -9.14 22.05 -15.76
CA SER A 68 -10.23 21.82 -14.80
C SER A 68 -11.28 20.88 -15.38
N LEU A 69 -11.56 19.79 -14.66
CA LEU A 69 -12.49 18.71 -15.05
C LEU A 69 -13.93 19.17 -15.28
N SER A 70 -14.22 20.47 -15.14
CA SER A 70 -15.56 21.08 -15.25
C SER A 70 -16.27 20.85 -16.60
N ASN A 71 -15.56 20.37 -17.60
CA ASN A 71 -16.11 20.07 -18.93
C ASN A 71 -15.81 18.64 -19.40
N THR A 72 -15.56 17.70 -18.49
CA THR A 72 -15.23 16.33 -18.81
C THR A 72 -16.49 15.50 -19.09
N ARG A 73 -16.37 14.61 -20.07
CA ARG A 73 -17.36 13.58 -20.37
C ARG A 73 -17.65 12.76 -19.10
N HIS A 74 -18.92 12.48 -18.82
CA HIS A 74 -19.33 11.57 -17.75
C HIS A 74 -18.69 10.20 -17.93
N LEU A 75 -18.14 9.64 -16.83
CA LEU A 75 -17.43 8.35 -16.84
C LEU A 75 -18.23 7.30 -16.08
N ASN A 76 -18.48 6.17 -16.73
CA ASN A 76 -19.00 4.99 -16.08
C ASN A 76 -17.84 4.15 -15.55
N ILE A 77 -17.89 3.77 -14.27
CA ILE A 77 -16.85 3.00 -13.58
C ILE A 77 -17.40 1.62 -13.22
N GLY A 78 -16.71 0.58 -13.68
CA GLY A 78 -16.89 -0.78 -13.20
C GLY A 78 -15.79 -1.17 -12.20
N VAL A 79 -16.13 -1.88 -11.14
CA VAL A 79 -15.18 -2.32 -10.11
C VAL A 79 -15.07 -3.83 -10.08
N ILE A 80 -13.86 -4.33 -10.26
CA ILE A 80 -13.51 -5.74 -10.07
C ILE A 80 -12.70 -5.86 -8.78
N GLY A 81 -13.30 -6.50 -7.76
CA GLY A 81 -12.70 -6.66 -6.45
C GLY A 81 -12.97 -5.51 -5.49
N TYR A 82 -14.07 -5.56 -4.75
CA TYR A 82 -14.46 -4.59 -3.72
C TYR A 82 -13.89 -4.96 -2.33
N GLY A 83 -12.63 -5.42 -2.27
CA GLY A 83 -11.92 -5.66 -1.01
C GLY A 83 -11.41 -4.36 -0.38
N GLY A 84 -10.53 -4.47 0.62
CA GLY A 84 -9.98 -3.29 1.31
C GLY A 84 -9.40 -2.24 0.36
N ARG A 85 -8.59 -2.66 -0.62
CA ARG A 85 -8.01 -1.75 -1.63
C ARG A 85 -9.05 -1.21 -2.59
N GLY A 86 -9.95 -2.07 -3.09
CA GLY A 86 -11.04 -1.66 -3.98
C GLY A 86 -11.94 -0.62 -3.33
N GLY A 87 -12.38 -0.85 -2.10
CA GLY A 87 -13.16 0.11 -1.33
C GLY A 87 -12.44 1.45 -1.10
N HIS A 88 -11.10 1.44 -0.94
CA HIS A 88 -10.31 2.68 -0.87
C HIS A 88 -10.34 3.48 -2.17
N LEU A 89 -10.15 2.80 -3.30
CA LEU A 89 -10.16 3.44 -4.62
C LEU A 89 -11.53 4.03 -4.94
N VAL A 90 -12.59 3.26 -4.64
CA VAL A 90 -13.98 3.68 -4.87
C VAL A 90 -14.35 4.89 -4.00
N ARG A 91 -13.85 4.97 -2.75
CA ARG A 91 -13.99 6.17 -1.92
C ARG A 91 -13.27 7.38 -2.51
N GLY A 92 -12.10 7.19 -3.09
CA GLY A 92 -11.40 8.25 -3.82
C GLY A 92 -12.17 8.76 -5.05
N ALA A 93 -13.09 7.95 -5.60
CA ALA A 93 -14.01 8.35 -6.67
C ALA A 93 -15.34 8.94 -6.13
N GLY A 94 -15.48 9.10 -4.82
CA GLY A 94 -16.67 9.69 -4.20
C GLY A 94 -17.76 8.70 -3.80
N PHE A 95 -17.49 7.39 -3.82
CA PHE A 95 -18.46 6.37 -3.44
C PHE A 95 -18.02 5.66 -2.16
N ALA A 96 -18.87 5.67 -1.14
CA ALA A 96 -18.59 4.99 0.12
C ALA A 96 -19.83 4.23 0.60
N THR A 97 -19.62 3.11 1.29
CA THR A 97 -20.70 2.37 1.91
C THR A 97 -21.35 3.20 3.02
N THR A 98 -22.65 3.02 3.23
CA THR A 98 -23.39 3.66 4.33
C THR A 98 -22.75 3.35 5.68
N GLY A 99 -22.31 2.10 5.88
CA GLY A 99 -21.63 1.71 7.12
C GLY A 99 -20.30 2.43 7.34
N TRP A 100 -19.54 2.73 6.29
CA TRP A 100 -18.29 3.48 6.41
C TRP A 100 -18.56 4.96 6.71
N THR A 101 -19.50 5.59 6.01
CA THR A 101 -19.83 7.01 6.23
C THR A 101 -20.34 7.27 7.66
N ASN A 102 -21.19 6.38 8.18
CA ASN A 102 -21.66 6.49 9.56
C ASN A 102 -20.51 6.37 10.56
N LYS A 103 -19.64 5.37 10.43
CA LYS A 103 -18.46 5.21 11.29
C LYS A 103 -17.50 6.37 11.22
N ALA A 104 -17.22 6.87 10.00
CA ALA A 104 -16.32 8.00 9.81
C ALA A 104 -16.89 9.29 10.41
N SER A 105 -18.20 9.52 10.28
CA SER A 105 -18.90 10.63 10.92
C SER A 105 -18.85 10.54 12.45
N GLU A 106 -19.15 9.37 13.03
CA GLU A 106 -19.04 9.14 14.47
C GLU A 106 -17.61 9.36 15.00
N ASN A 107 -16.61 8.85 14.27
CA ASN A 107 -15.21 9.03 14.64
C ASN A 107 -14.79 10.51 14.61
N ALA A 108 -15.23 11.26 13.60
CA ALA A 108 -14.99 12.69 13.52
C ALA A 108 -15.62 13.47 14.69
N GLN A 109 -16.79 13.04 15.18
CA GLN A 109 -17.44 13.62 16.37
C GLN A 109 -16.67 13.31 17.66
N LYS A 110 -16.15 12.07 17.79
CA LYS A 110 -15.40 11.63 18.98
C LYS A 110 -13.98 12.16 19.01
N ASN A 111 -13.36 12.29 17.84
CA ASN A 111 -11.96 12.74 17.70
C ASN A 111 -11.85 13.81 16.60
N LYS A 112 -11.72 15.07 17.01
CA LYS A 112 -11.56 16.21 16.09
C LYS A 112 -10.31 16.16 15.21
N LEU A 113 -9.34 15.28 15.52
CA LEU A 113 -8.14 15.07 14.71
C LEU A 113 -8.39 14.06 13.56
N ASP A 114 -9.47 13.29 13.61
CA ASP A 114 -9.84 12.38 12.52
C ASP A 114 -10.57 13.16 11.42
N LYS A 115 -9.85 13.44 10.34
CA LYS A 115 -10.35 14.21 9.20
C LYS A 115 -10.83 13.34 8.02
N GLN A 116 -10.96 12.03 8.21
CA GLN A 116 -11.31 11.13 7.11
C GLN A 116 -12.68 11.45 6.51
N PHE A 117 -13.68 11.73 7.34
CA PHE A 117 -15.01 12.10 6.87
C PHE A 117 -15.00 13.46 6.17
N GLU A 118 -14.35 14.46 6.75
CA GLU A 118 -14.21 15.80 6.15
C GLU A 118 -13.51 15.73 4.79
N THR A 119 -12.39 14.99 4.72
CA THR A 119 -11.65 14.79 3.47
C THR A 119 -12.51 14.11 2.40
N PHE A 120 -13.33 13.12 2.79
CA PHE A 120 -14.25 12.47 1.86
C PHE A 120 -15.32 13.43 1.34
N MET A 121 -15.91 14.27 2.19
CA MET A 121 -16.99 15.20 1.81
C MET A 121 -16.50 16.41 1.02
N THR A 122 -15.23 16.81 1.20
CA THR A 122 -14.64 17.98 0.51
C THR A 122 -13.93 17.62 -0.80
N GLN A 123 -13.84 16.32 -1.16
CA GLN A 123 -13.22 15.93 -2.42
C GLN A 123 -14.04 16.41 -3.63
N GLU A 124 -13.35 16.64 -4.74
CA GLU A 124 -13.94 17.11 -6.00
C GLU A 124 -14.88 16.04 -6.60
N ASP A 125 -16.02 16.47 -7.17
CA ASP A 125 -16.87 15.58 -7.96
C ASP A 125 -16.20 15.26 -9.29
N LEU A 126 -15.80 14.01 -9.47
CA LEU A 126 -15.10 13.54 -10.68
C LEU A 126 -16.04 13.30 -11.87
N ASN A 127 -17.31 13.67 -11.77
CA ASN A 127 -18.34 13.45 -12.80
C ASN A 127 -18.36 11.98 -13.29
N CYS A 128 -18.40 11.04 -12.35
CA CYS A 128 -18.43 9.61 -12.64
C CYS A 128 -19.57 8.90 -11.93
N SER A 129 -19.98 7.74 -12.48
CA SER A 129 -20.98 6.85 -11.88
C SER A 129 -20.39 5.46 -11.70
N LEU A 130 -20.69 4.84 -10.56
CA LEU A 130 -20.39 3.44 -10.31
C LEU A 130 -21.53 2.59 -10.89
N VAL A 131 -21.30 1.97 -12.06
CA VAL A 131 -22.35 1.27 -12.82
C VAL A 131 -22.33 -0.24 -12.61
N GLY A 132 -21.20 -0.82 -12.25
CA GLY A 132 -21.07 -2.27 -12.09
C GLY A 132 -20.05 -2.68 -11.04
N VAL A 133 -20.34 -3.77 -10.34
CA VAL A 133 -19.46 -4.36 -9.33
C VAL A 133 -19.38 -5.87 -9.52
N SER A 134 -18.16 -6.41 -9.56
CA SER A 134 -17.88 -7.83 -9.53
C SER A 134 -16.87 -8.14 -8.43
N ASP A 135 -17.19 -9.08 -7.55
CA ASP A 135 -16.26 -9.61 -6.54
C ASP A 135 -16.47 -11.11 -6.39
N LEU A 136 -15.41 -11.82 -6.04
CA LEU A 136 -15.45 -13.25 -5.74
C LEU A 136 -16.33 -13.54 -4.51
N PHE A 137 -16.34 -12.63 -3.54
CA PHE A 137 -17.13 -12.72 -2.32
C PHE A 137 -18.40 -11.87 -2.46
N GLU A 138 -19.55 -12.52 -2.36
CA GLU A 138 -20.85 -11.87 -2.51
C GLU A 138 -21.03 -10.68 -1.55
N ILE A 139 -20.62 -10.84 -0.29
CA ILE A 139 -20.69 -9.77 0.73
C ILE A 139 -19.94 -8.51 0.26
N ARG A 140 -18.80 -8.65 -0.42
CA ARG A 140 -18.05 -7.51 -0.94
C ARG A 140 -18.72 -6.89 -2.15
N ALA A 141 -19.29 -7.71 -3.02
CA ALA A 141 -20.07 -7.19 -4.14
C ALA A 141 -21.26 -6.37 -3.62
N ASP A 142 -21.98 -6.85 -2.59
CA ASP A 142 -23.09 -6.13 -1.97
C ASP A 142 -22.64 -4.82 -1.31
N GLN A 143 -21.46 -4.78 -0.69
CA GLN A 143 -20.87 -3.53 -0.19
C GLN A 143 -20.59 -2.53 -1.33
N GLY A 144 -20.16 -2.99 -2.50
CA GLY A 144 -19.98 -2.15 -3.66
C GLY A 144 -21.30 -1.60 -4.19
N ILE A 145 -22.36 -2.41 -4.17
CA ILE A 145 -23.71 -1.95 -4.51
C ILE A 145 -24.23 -0.90 -3.49
N ASP A 146 -24.02 -1.14 -2.19
CA ASP A 146 -24.37 -0.16 -1.15
C ASP A 146 -23.63 1.17 -1.37
N ALA A 147 -22.33 1.11 -1.70
CA ALA A 147 -21.56 2.31 -1.98
C ALA A 147 -22.07 3.10 -3.20
N SER A 148 -22.61 2.41 -4.24
CA SER A 148 -23.18 3.08 -5.41
C SER A 148 -24.47 3.82 -5.10
N LYS A 149 -25.25 3.33 -4.13
CA LYS A 149 -26.53 3.92 -3.72
C LYS A 149 -26.38 5.05 -2.70
N ASN A 150 -25.23 5.16 -2.07
CA ASN A 150 -25.05 6.07 -0.95
C ASN A 150 -25.22 7.52 -1.39
N GLU A 151 -26.24 8.17 -0.87
CA GLU A 151 -26.55 9.57 -1.12
C GLU A 151 -25.60 10.53 -0.38
N THR A 152 -24.95 10.05 0.70
CA THR A 152 -23.93 10.80 1.43
C THR A 152 -22.62 10.77 0.65
N ARG A 153 -22.52 11.60 -0.36
CA ARG A 153 -21.36 11.67 -1.25
C ARG A 153 -21.03 13.12 -1.60
N PRO A 154 -19.77 13.38 -1.97
CA PRO A 154 -19.40 14.68 -2.54
C PRO A 154 -20.27 15.01 -3.77
N GLY A 155 -20.78 16.24 -3.80
CA GLY A 155 -21.68 16.70 -4.89
C GLY A 155 -23.14 16.27 -4.76
N GLY A 156 -23.51 15.38 -3.83
CA GLY A 156 -24.91 15.10 -3.42
C GLY A 156 -25.88 14.60 -4.52
N LYS A 157 -25.38 14.17 -5.67
CA LYS A 157 -26.23 13.70 -6.78
C LYS A 157 -26.63 12.24 -6.55
N PRO A 158 -27.95 11.91 -6.55
CA PRO A 158 -28.38 10.53 -6.54
C PRO A 158 -27.90 9.82 -7.80
N GLN A 159 -27.46 8.57 -7.64
CA GLN A 159 -27.01 7.76 -8.77
C GLN A 159 -27.88 6.50 -8.90
N ALA A 160 -27.91 5.97 -10.13
CA ALA A 160 -28.50 4.67 -10.36
C ALA A 160 -27.71 3.59 -9.60
N THR A 161 -28.45 2.60 -9.08
CA THR A 161 -27.83 1.45 -8.42
C THR A 161 -26.93 0.70 -9.39
N ALA A 162 -25.69 0.44 -8.99
CA ALA A 162 -24.78 -0.37 -9.77
C ALA A 162 -25.32 -1.80 -9.94
N LYS A 163 -25.02 -2.43 -11.06
CA LYS A 163 -25.36 -3.83 -11.33
C LYS A 163 -24.33 -4.78 -10.72
N LYS A 164 -24.80 -5.84 -10.07
CA LYS A 164 -23.92 -6.87 -9.52
C LYS A 164 -23.64 -7.93 -10.57
N TYR A 165 -22.35 -8.24 -10.79
CA TYR A 165 -21.90 -9.27 -11.72
C TYR A 165 -21.20 -10.40 -10.96
N ARG A 166 -21.57 -11.62 -11.24
CA ARG A 166 -20.94 -12.80 -10.62
C ARG A 166 -19.53 -13.05 -11.17
N ARG A 167 -19.33 -12.74 -12.45
CA ARG A 167 -18.04 -12.89 -13.13
C ARG A 167 -17.59 -11.55 -13.66
N TYR A 168 -16.32 -11.26 -13.57
CA TYR A 168 -15.77 -10.01 -14.09
C TYR A 168 -15.86 -9.91 -15.61
N GLN A 169 -15.87 -11.09 -16.31
CA GLN A 169 -16.05 -11.13 -17.78
C GLN A 169 -17.41 -10.56 -18.18
N ASP A 170 -18.46 -10.87 -17.40
CA ASP A 170 -19.82 -10.39 -17.68
C ASP A 170 -19.89 -8.87 -17.48
N LEU A 171 -19.15 -8.33 -16.50
CA LEU A 171 -19.03 -6.89 -16.29
C LEU A 171 -18.28 -6.20 -17.44
N LEU A 172 -17.24 -6.84 -17.98
CA LEU A 172 -16.48 -6.27 -19.10
C LEU A 172 -17.23 -6.40 -20.46
N ALA A 173 -18.19 -7.29 -20.56
CA ALA A 173 -19.00 -7.49 -21.77
C ALA A 173 -20.27 -6.61 -21.80
N ASP A 174 -20.63 -5.99 -20.68
CA ASP A 174 -21.80 -5.10 -20.58
C ASP A 174 -21.38 -3.70 -21.04
N GLU A 175 -21.96 -3.22 -22.16
CA GLU A 175 -21.67 -1.94 -22.81
C GLU A 175 -22.44 -0.75 -22.16
#